data_acaaf600fe6a9e6d304ee9fcb7d460f1
#
_entry.id   acaaf600fe6a9e6d304ee9fcb7d460f1
#
_cell.length_a   1.000
_cell.length_b   1.000
_cell.length_c   1.000
_cell.angle_alpha   90.00
_cell.angle_beta   90.00
_cell.angle_gamma   90.00
#
_symmetry.space_group_name_H-M   'P 1'
#
loop_
_entity.id
_entity.type
_entity.pdbx_description
1 polymer ?
#
loop_
_entity_poly.entity_id
_entity_poly.type
_entity_poly.pdbx_seq_one_letter_code
_entity_poly.pdbx_strand_id
1 'polypeptide(L)'
;MSDDWDGWYQNKRGSGYQPTGAYQGGGAGGYGGAGRAAANRAGTWPSQPPARSAPGGGEPERRDLGGGGGRRWRLWGQPGRRGLRIALIIGTVVAVLIAGTAGTYFWLDGKLHRDIMLPATSLTSAGTNWLITGSDSRAGLSRAEIDALHVGFDAGTLNSDSIMLLHMGSGRPVLISIPRDSYVDIPGHGWNKMNAALAYGGASLLIQTVENVTGLKIDHYMGIGFGGLVAVVNTLGGVQICLKTAIHDSYSGVNLSAGCHNLNGDQALSFVRDRHSFATEDLQRIQDQRAFLSALLKKATSPGVYLDPFTALPFGSTAASSMSVDTGTSLLDLVHAASALRDPQTGTVPIADSNYYTSAGDSVLWNKTQATELFGALKNNSAIPKGLLSGTTIG
;
A
#
# COMPACT_ATOMS: atom_id res chain seq x y z
N MET A 1 -23.44 9.08 13.11
CA MET A 1 -22.46 7.97 13.26
C MET A 1 -21.49 8.29 14.41
N SER A 2 -21.96 8.85 15.50
CA SER A 2 -21.13 9.33 16.64
C SER A 2 -21.52 8.71 17.98
N ASP A 3 -22.61 7.97 18.05
CA ASP A 3 -23.24 7.69 19.35
C ASP A 3 -22.96 6.29 19.93
N ASP A 4 -22.45 5.37 19.11
CA ASP A 4 -22.24 3.96 19.53
C ASP A 4 -20.95 3.74 20.36
N TRP A 5 -20.01 4.68 20.30
CA TRP A 5 -18.75 4.61 21.05
C TRP A 5 -18.89 5.06 22.51
N ASP A 6 -19.89 5.88 22.81
CA ASP A 6 -20.08 6.42 24.18
C ASP A 6 -20.61 5.37 25.16
N GLY A 7 -21.33 4.36 24.70
CA GLY A 7 -21.77 3.22 25.53
C GLY A 7 -20.62 2.40 26.10
N TRP A 8 -19.47 2.41 25.43
CA TRP A 8 -18.33 1.59 25.80
C TRP A 8 -17.58 2.08 27.05
N TYR A 9 -17.53 3.40 27.26
CA TYR A 9 -16.86 4.02 28.42
C TYR A 9 -17.76 4.12 29.67
N GLN A 10 -19.07 4.01 29.52
CA GLN A 10 -19.99 4.17 30.66
C GLN A 10 -20.15 2.88 31.51
N ASN A 11 -19.86 1.71 30.97
CA ASN A 11 -20.12 0.46 31.65
C ASN A 11 -19.05 0.01 32.67
N LYS A 12 -18.00 0.79 32.94
CA LYS A 12 -16.93 0.48 33.91
C LYS A 12 -16.71 1.51 35.02
N ARG A 13 -17.70 2.38 35.35
CA ARG A 13 -17.60 3.23 36.56
C ARG A 13 -17.94 2.51 37.86
N GLY A 14 -17.79 1.18 37.92
CA GLY A 14 -18.16 0.36 39.07
C GLY A 14 -17.01 -0.31 39.82
N SER A 15 -15.75 -0.18 39.45
CA SER A 15 -14.63 -0.69 40.27
C SER A 15 -13.51 0.33 40.33
N GLY A 16 -13.32 0.88 41.54
CA GLY A 16 -12.44 2.01 41.80
C GLY A 16 -10.98 1.78 41.42
N TYR A 17 -10.50 2.60 40.54
CA TYR A 17 -9.09 2.93 40.43
C TYR A 17 -8.98 4.46 40.41
N GLN A 18 -8.43 5.02 41.48
CA GLN A 18 -8.07 6.45 41.52
C GLN A 18 -6.63 6.58 41.03
N PRO A 19 -6.34 7.45 40.08
CA PRO A 19 -4.97 7.84 39.79
C PRO A 19 -4.55 8.94 40.77
N THR A 20 -3.58 8.65 41.61
CA THR A 20 -2.81 9.64 42.39
C THR A 20 -1.78 10.28 41.48
N GLY A 21 -1.74 11.63 41.49
CA GLY A 21 -0.60 12.38 40.96
C GLY A 21 -0.94 13.61 40.14
N ALA A 22 -1.42 14.64 40.80
CA ALA A 22 -1.40 15.99 40.25
C ALA A 22 0.01 16.57 40.35
N TYR A 23 0.57 17.04 39.24
CA TYR A 23 1.68 17.97 39.23
C TYR A 23 1.17 19.32 38.74
N GLN A 24 1.13 20.27 39.71
CA GLN A 24 1.01 21.69 39.47
C GLN A 24 2.39 22.32 39.29
N GLY A 25 2.48 23.28 38.42
CA GLY A 25 3.57 24.25 38.27
C GLY A 25 3.42 24.90 36.91
N GLY A 26 2.99 26.10 36.74
CA GLY A 26 3.35 27.35 37.37
C GLY A 26 4.39 28.05 36.50
N GLY A 27 4.04 29.16 35.84
CA GLY A 27 5.05 30.04 35.26
C GLY A 27 4.58 30.80 34.01
N ALA A 28 4.09 32.01 34.28
CA ALA A 28 3.79 33.04 33.29
C ALA A 28 5.07 33.65 32.69
N GLY A 29 4.97 34.20 31.49
CA GLY A 29 6.01 35.01 30.88
C GLY A 29 5.58 35.48 29.48
N GLY A 30 4.90 36.63 29.44
CA GLY A 30 4.62 37.32 28.19
C GLY A 30 5.76 38.28 27.82
N TYR A 31 5.83 38.58 26.55
CA TYR A 31 6.36 39.80 25.86
C TYR A 31 5.99 39.56 24.39
N GLY A 32 5.27 40.38 23.66
CA GLY A 32 5.29 41.82 23.53
C GLY A 32 6.18 42.24 22.37
N GLY A 33 5.62 42.75 21.26
CA GLY A 33 6.39 43.46 20.24
C GLY A 33 5.90 43.18 18.81
N ALA A 34 4.92 43.88 18.36
CA ALA A 34 4.85 44.96 17.40
C ALA A 34 5.68 44.85 16.12
N GLY A 35 5.01 44.70 15.01
CA GLY A 35 4.89 45.67 13.94
C GLY A 35 5.95 45.69 12.84
N ARG A 36 5.53 45.52 11.64
CA ARG A 36 5.53 46.51 10.56
C ARG A 36 5.26 45.90 9.18
N ALA A 37 4.30 46.55 8.54
CA ALA A 37 4.01 46.43 7.13
C ALA A 37 5.12 47.08 6.27
N ALA A 38 5.37 46.52 5.08
CA ALA A 38 5.90 47.19 3.90
C ALA A 38 5.58 46.30 2.70
N ALA A 39 4.63 46.66 1.91
CA ALA A 39 4.67 47.58 0.79
C ALA A 39 5.08 46.88 -0.51
N ASN A 40 4.10 46.83 -1.40
CA ASN A 40 4.10 46.66 -2.84
C ASN A 40 5.39 47.10 -3.55
N ARG A 41 5.87 46.23 -4.49
CA ARG A 41 6.50 46.73 -5.70
C ARG A 41 5.99 45.93 -6.90
N ALA A 42 5.17 46.65 -7.68
CA ALA A 42 4.88 46.34 -9.06
C ALA A 42 6.15 46.53 -9.91
N GLY A 43 6.57 45.51 -10.61
CA GLY A 43 7.63 45.58 -11.62
C GLY A 43 7.01 45.72 -12.99
N THR A 44 7.20 46.90 -13.55
CA THR A 44 6.82 47.33 -14.89
C THR A 44 7.65 46.61 -15.96
N TRP A 45 6.99 46.16 -17.01
CA TRP A 45 7.60 45.68 -18.26
C TRP A 45 8.12 46.84 -19.11
N PRO A 46 9.27 46.75 -19.79
CA PRO A 46 9.74 47.80 -20.70
C PRO A 46 9.05 47.72 -22.05
N SER A 47 8.64 48.88 -22.50
CA SER A 47 8.01 49.20 -23.76
C SER A 47 8.94 49.01 -24.97
N GLN A 48 8.35 48.61 -26.08
CA GLN A 48 8.98 48.55 -27.42
C GLN A 48 9.38 49.96 -27.94
N PRO A 49 10.46 50.09 -28.70
CA PRO A 49 10.78 51.32 -29.43
C PRO A 49 10.03 51.42 -30.77
N PRO A 50 9.83 52.66 -31.28
CA PRO A 50 8.93 52.94 -32.37
C PRO A 50 9.55 52.71 -33.77
N ALA A 51 8.65 52.47 -34.72
CA ALA A 51 8.91 52.33 -36.13
C ALA A 51 9.53 53.61 -36.75
N ARG A 52 10.52 53.45 -37.59
CA ARG A 52 11.01 54.50 -38.46
C ARG A 52 10.38 54.39 -39.87
N SER A 53 9.83 55.50 -40.27
CA SER A 53 9.22 55.79 -41.56
C SER A 53 10.20 55.83 -42.74
N ALA A 54 9.67 55.49 -43.88
CA ALA A 54 10.31 55.53 -45.21
C ALA A 54 10.72 56.94 -45.68
N PRO A 55 11.50 57.04 -46.80
CA PRO A 55 10.91 57.59 -48.02
C PRO A 55 11.31 56.83 -49.29
N GLY A 56 10.42 56.63 -50.15
CA GLY A 56 10.13 57.31 -51.40
C GLY A 56 10.93 56.89 -52.64
N GLY A 57 10.19 56.46 -53.67
CA GLY A 57 10.52 56.77 -55.03
C GLY A 57 11.02 55.67 -55.95
N GLY A 58 10.24 55.34 -56.99
CA GLY A 58 10.73 54.73 -58.17
C GLY A 58 9.99 53.54 -58.76
N GLU A 59 8.89 53.78 -59.48
CA GLU A 59 8.53 52.92 -60.59
C GLU A 59 9.47 53.28 -61.77
N PRO A 60 9.87 52.36 -62.65
CA PRO A 60 8.97 51.66 -63.55
C PRO A 60 9.44 50.27 -64.05
N GLU A 61 8.59 49.72 -64.79
CA GLU A 61 8.80 48.79 -65.93
C GLU A 61 8.26 47.37 -65.77
N ARG A 62 7.14 47.26 -66.45
CA ARG A 62 6.59 45.95 -66.83
C ARG A 62 7.58 45.19 -67.69
N ARG A 63 7.88 43.96 -67.31
CA ARG A 63 8.21 42.90 -68.26
C ARG A 63 7.36 41.66 -67.96
N ASP A 64 6.40 41.48 -68.84
CA ASP A 64 5.75 40.22 -69.02
C ASP A 64 6.79 39.17 -69.43
N LEU A 65 7.00 38.16 -68.60
CA LEU A 65 7.48 36.88 -69.09
C LEU A 65 6.64 35.80 -68.37
N GLY A 66 5.81 35.18 -69.17
CA GLY A 66 5.00 34.06 -68.84
C GLY A 66 5.79 32.85 -68.33
N GLY A 67 5.18 32.04 -67.56
CA GLY A 67 5.73 30.75 -67.14
C GLY A 67 5.02 30.25 -65.92
N GLY A 68 3.83 29.75 -66.11
CA GLY A 68 3.06 29.01 -65.05
C GLY A 68 3.88 27.85 -64.50
N GLY A 69 4.24 27.96 -63.30
CA GLY A 69 4.79 26.86 -62.52
C GLY A 69 4.09 26.77 -61.17
N GLY A 70 2.87 26.32 -61.17
CA GLY A 70 2.16 25.95 -59.97
C GLY A 70 3.01 24.95 -59.17
N ARG A 71 3.73 25.41 -58.16
CA ARG A 71 4.33 24.55 -57.15
C ARG A 71 3.18 23.88 -56.38
N ARG A 72 2.69 22.82 -56.98
CA ARG A 72 1.91 21.82 -56.25
C ARG A 72 2.79 21.29 -55.14
N TRP A 73 2.51 21.65 -53.93
CA TRP A 73 3.00 21.00 -52.71
C TRP A 73 2.58 19.55 -52.76
N ARG A 74 3.40 18.68 -53.39
CA ARG A 74 3.28 17.23 -53.24
C ARG A 74 3.89 16.87 -51.89
N LEU A 75 3.13 17.09 -50.82
CA LEU A 75 3.51 16.73 -49.46
C LEU A 75 3.36 15.24 -49.14
N TRP A 76 3.01 14.42 -50.13
CA TRP A 76 2.92 12.98 -49.94
C TRP A 76 3.58 12.28 -51.16
N GLY A 77 4.91 12.12 -51.06
CA GLY A 77 5.61 11.16 -51.89
C GLY A 77 5.04 9.79 -51.56
N GLN A 78 4.50 9.08 -52.55
CA GLN A 78 4.08 7.68 -52.32
C GLN A 78 5.28 6.91 -51.80
N PRO A 79 5.16 6.20 -50.65
CA PRO A 79 6.26 5.38 -50.16
C PRO A 79 6.59 4.35 -51.22
N GLY A 80 7.84 4.39 -51.69
CA GLY A 80 8.31 3.37 -52.64
C GLY A 80 8.02 1.98 -52.05
N ARG A 81 7.85 0.97 -52.88
CA ARG A 81 7.53 -0.45 -52.46
C ARG A 81 8.36 -0.95 -51.29
N ARG A 82 9.58 -0.42 -51.10
CA ARG A 82 10.45 -0.71 -49.94
C ARG A 82 9.94 -0.04 -48.67
N GLY A 83 9.51 1.24 -48.70
CA GLY A 83 8.94 1.93 -47.52
C GLY A 83 7.63 1.25 -47.03
N LEU A 84 6.77 0.83 -47.97
CA LEU A 84 5.55 0.12 -47.63
C LEU A 84 5.85 -1.23 -46.95
N ARG A 85 6.82 -1.99 -47.44
CA ARG A 85 7.25 -3.27 -46.82
C ARG A 85 7.82 -3.07 -45.41
N ILE A 86 8.64 -2.07 -45.19
CA ILE A 86 9.20 -1.72 -43.87
C ILE A 86 8.06 -1.31 -42.94
N ALA A 87 7.12 -0.49 -43.37
CA ALA A 87 5.97 -0.09 -42.57
C ALA A 87 5.09 -1.29 -42.20
N LEU A 88 4.86 -2.23 -43.12
CA LEU A 88 4.12 -3.47 -42.86
C LEU A 88 4.86 -4.37 -41.86
N ILE A 89 6.19 -4.53 -41.98
CA ILE A 89 6.99 -5.32 -41.03
C ILE A 89 6.91 -4.71 -39.65
N ILE A 90 7.12 -3.38 -39.51
CA ILE A 90 7.02 -2.68 -38.22
C ILE A 90 5.61 -2.83 -37.65
N GLY A 91 4.57 -2.61 -38.48
CA GLY A 91 3.17 -2.78 -38.06
C GLY A 91 2.86 -4.17 -37.56
N THR A 92 3.36 -5.22 -38.25
CA THR A 92 3.20 -6.62 -37.83
C THR A 92 3.92 -6.88 -36.51
N VAL A 93 5.18 -6.43 -36.36
CA VAL A 93 5.94 -6.60 -35.11
C VAL A 93 5.21 -5.91 -33.94
N VAL A 94 4.74 -4.68 -34.12
CA VAL A 94 3.97 -3.95 -33.09
C VAL A 94 2.67 -4.70 -32.76
N ALA A 95 1.94 -5.17 -33.76
CA ALA A 95 0.71 -5.94 -33.56
C ALA A 95 0.97 -7.25 -32.76
N VAL A 96 2.04 -7.98 -33.09
CA VAL A 96 2.44 -9.19 -32.36
C VAL A 96 2.84 -8.89 -30.92
N LEU A 97 3.57 -7.79 -30.68
CA LEU A 97 3.92 -7.35 -29.32
C LEU A 97 2.69 -6.97 -28.52
N ILE A 98 1.75 -6.21 -29.09
CA ILE A 98 0.49 -5.86 -28.43
C ILE A 98 -0.33 -7.11 -28.11
N ALA A 99 -0.49 -7.99 -29.08
CA ALA A 99 -1.24 -9.25 -28.89
C ALA A 99 -0.59 -10.15 -27.83
N GLY A 100 0.74 -10.27 -27.84
CA GLY A 100 1.51 -11.02 -26.85
C GLY A 100 1.37 -10.44 -25.44
N THR A 101 1.47 -9.11 -25.32
CA THR A 101 1.30 -8.42 -24.03
C THR A 101 -0.13 -8.56 -23.49
N ALA A 102 -1.13 -8.38 -24.34
CA ALA A 102 -2.53 -8.55 -23.97
C ALA A 102 -2.83 -10.02 -23.58
N GLY A 103 -2.32 -10.98 -24.35
CA GLY A 103 -2.47 -12.40 -24.04
C GLY A 103 -1.85 -12.77 -22.69
N THR A 104 -0.64 -12.28 -22.41
CA THR A 104 0.03 -12.47 -21.11
C THR A 104 -0.77 -11.84 -19.98
N TYR A 105 -1.28 -10.62 -20.17
CA TYR A 105 -2.12 -9.94 -19.18
C TYR A 105 -3.35 -10.78 -18.83
N PHE A 106 -4.15 -11.18 -19.81
CA PHE A 106 -5.37 -11.95 -19.56
C PHE A 106 -5.07 -13.34 -18.98
N TRP A 107 -3.96 -13.96 -19.37
CA TRP A 107 -3.53 -15.22 -18.80
C TRP A 107 -3.15 -15.10 -17.32
N LEU A 108 -2.40 -14.07 -16.93
CA LEU A 108 -2.07 -13.79 -15.52
C LEU A 108 -3.29 -13.36 -14.71
N ASP A 109 -4.12 -12.47 -15.27
CA ASP A 109 -5.35 -12.01 -14.64
C ASP A 109 -6.31 -13.15 -14.34
N GLY A 110 -6.41 -14.12 -15.24
CA GLY A 110 -7.19 -15.35 -15.05
C GLY A 110 -6.68 -16.31 -13.97
N LYS A 111 -5.45 -16.09 -13.44
CA LYS A 111 -4.91 -16.88 -12.32
C LYS A 111 -5.27 -16.32 -10.94
N LEU A 112 -5.83 -15.13 -10.86
CA LEU A 112 -6.24 -14.54 -9.59
C LEU A 112 -7.41 -15.34 -8.98
N HIS A 113 -7.29 -15.67 -7.70
CA HIS A 113 -8.36 -16.28 -6.92
C HIS A 113 -9.31 -15.17 -6.43
N ARG A 114 -10.40 -14.94 -7.19
CA ARG A 114 -11.43 -13.92 -6.92
C ARG A 114 -12.59 -14.54 -6.15
N ASP A 115 -12.33 -14.96 -4.93
CA ASP A 115 -13.25 -15.71 -4.08
C ASP A 115 -13.86 -14.86 -2.95
N ILE A 116 -13.40 -13.62 -2.79
CA ILE A 116 -13.85 -12.75 -1.70
C ILE A 116 -14.91 -11.76 -2.21
N MET A 117 -16.08 -11.81 -1.60
CA MET A 117 -17.13 -10.80 -1.83
C MET A 117 -16.97 -9.67 -0.81
N LEU A 118 -16.86 -8.45 -1.31
CA LEU A 118 -16.90 -7.27 -0.44
C LEU A 118 -18.30 -7.12 0.16
N PRO A 119 -18.42 -6.79 1.46
CA PRO A 119 -19.72 -6.55 2.08
C PRO A 119 -20.39 -5.32 1.45
N ALA A 120 -21.73 -5.35 1.38
CA ALA A 120 -22.48 -4.17 0.98
C ALA A 120 -22.34 -3.08 2.07
N THR A 121 -21.87 -1.91 1.68
CA THR A 121 -21.65 -0.79 2.61
C THR A 121 -22.22 0.51 2.03
N SER A 122 -22.73 1.38 2.92
CA SER A 122 -23.10 2.76 2.58
C SER A 122 -21.96 3.75 2.84
N LEU A 123 -20.82 3.26 3.30
CA LEU A 123 -19.66 4.10 3.57
C LEU A 123 -19.11 4.68 2.27
N THR A 124 -18.61 5.90 2.37
CA THR A 124 -17.88 6.57 1.30
C THR A 124 -16.58 7.11 1.87
N SER A 125 -15.51 6.99 1.13
CA SER A 125 -14.22 7.59 1.43
C SER A 125 -13.57 8.09 0.16
N ALA A 126 -12.78 9.16 0.25
CA ALA A 126 -12.00 9.64 -0.87
C ALA A 126 -10.76 8.75 -1.05
N GLY A 127 -10.31 8.58 -2.31
CA GLY A 127 -9.21 7.67 -2.64
C GLY A 127 -9.63 6.20 -2.68
N THR A 128 -8.65 5.31 -2.70
CA THR A 128 -8.84 3.85 -2.77
C THR A 128 -8.23 3.20 -1.54
N ASN A 129 -8.99 2.35 -0.86
CA ASN A 129 -8.56 1.65 0.35
C ASN A 129 -8.45 0.15 0.08
N TRP A 130 -7.30 -0.40 0.38
CA TRP A 130 -7.02 -1.83 0.33
C TRP A 130 -6.90 -2.39 1.74
N LEU A 131 -7.58 -3.49 2.00
CA LEU A 131 -7.31 -4.31 3.17
C LEU A 131 -6.38 -5.46 2.76
N ILE A 132 -5.20 -5.48 3.33
CA ILE A 132 -4.14 -6.46 3.06
C ILE A 132 -4.01 -7.34 4.28
N THR A 133 -4.10 -8.66 4.09
CA THR A 133 -4.00 -9.61 5.21
C THR A 133 -2.99 -10.71 4.92
N GLY A 134 -2.22 -11.06 5.97
CA GLY A 134 -1.47 -12.29 6.01
C GLY A 134 -2.18 -13.29 6.91
N SER A 135 -2.56 -14.45 6.39
CA SER A 135 -3.22 -15.49 7.16
C SER A 135 -2.29 -16.66 7.46
N ASP A 136 -2.62 -17.41 8.48
CA ASP A 136 -1.96 -18.67 8.84
C ASP A 136 -2.39 -19.86 7.97
N SER A 137 -3.04 -19.60 6.84
CA SER A 137 -3.42 -20.62 5.86
C SER A 137 -2.20 -21.38 5.36
N ARG A 138 -2.26 -22.70 5.46
CA ARG A 138 -1.21 -23.61 4.99
C ARG A 138 -1.49 -24.16 3.60
N ALA A 139 -2.51 -23.63 2.93
CA ALA A 139 -2.83 -24.02 1.57
C ALA A 139 -1.59 -23.88 0.65
N GLY A 140 -1.31 -24.92 -0.11
CA GLY A 140 -0.13 -24.99 -0.98
C GLY A 140 1.16 -25.49 -0.32
N LEU A 141 1.20 -25.74 1.00
CA LEU A 141 2.32 -26.39 1.67
C LEU A 141 2.11 -27.91 1.72
N SER A 142 3.18 -28.65 1.43
CA SER A 142 3.27 -30.09 1.67
C SER A 142 3.42 -30.39 3.17
N ARG A 143 3.15 -31.64 3.58
CA ARG A 143 3.37 -32.06 4.98
C ARG A 143 4.80 -31.87 5.43
N ALA A 144 5.77 -32.17 4.58
CA ALA A 144 7.19 -31.99 4.90
C ALA A 144 7.55 -30.52 5.13
N GLU A 145 6.97 -29.59 4.35
CA GLU A 145 7.13 -28.15 4.55
C GLU A 145 6.43 -27.68 5.85
N ILE A 146 5.23 -28.16 6.14
CA ILE A 146 4.52 -27.87 7.38
C ILE A 146 5.36 -28.25 8.61
N ASP A 147 5.96 -29.44 8.57
CA ASP A 147 6.81 -29.95 9.66
C ASP A 147 8.13 -29.16 9.76
N ALA A 148 8.78 -28.88 8.63
CA ALA A 148 10.03 -28.11 8.56
C ALA A 148 9.86 -26.66 9.01
N LEU A 149 8.72 -26.05 8.71
CA LEU A 149 8.39 -24.67 9.06
C LEU A 149 7.84 -24.50 10.48
N HIS A 150 7.65 -25.60 11.22
CA HIS A 150 7.06 -25.59 12.57
C HIS A 150 5.72 -24.82 12.62
N VAL A 151 4.92 -24.89 11.54
CA VAL A 151 3.64 -24.15 11.48
C VAL A 151 2.48 -24.91 12.12
N GLY A 152 2.72 -26.13 12.60
CA GLY A 152 1.71 -27.00 13.19
C GLY A 152 0.69 -27.49 12.16
N PHE A 153 -0.24 -28.33 12.57
CA PHE A 153 -1.36 -28.78 11.72
C PHE A 153 -2.43 -27.70 11.63
N ASP A 154 -3.14 -27.66 10.49
CA ASP A 154 -4.27 -26.77 10.31
C ASP A 154 -5.38 -27.11 11.29
N ALA A 155 -5.70 -26.20 12.20
CA ALA A 155 -6.77 -26.37 13.18
C ALA A 155 -8.16 -26.11 12.57
N GLY A 156 -8.25 -25.87 11.26
CA GLY A 156 -9.49 -25.57 10.55
C GLY A 156 -10.01 -24.14 10.78
N THR A 157 -9.31 -23.33 11.57
CA THR A 157 -9.65 -21.93 11.80
C THR A 157 -8.57 -21.04 11.19
N LEU A 158 -8.95 -20.20 10.23
CA LEU A 158 -8.04 -19.20 9.64
C LEU A 158 -7.93 -18.01 10.59
N ASN A 159 -6.70 -17.66 10.98
CA ASN A 159 -6.43 -16.43 11.71
C ASN A 159 -5.63 -15.46 10.83
N SER A 160 -5.88 -14.19 11.00
CA SER A 160 -5.05 -13.16 10.40
C SER A 160 -3.90 -12.81 11.35
N ASP A 161 -2.68 -13.07 10.91
CA ASP A 161 -1.48 -12.72 11.68
C ASP A 161 -1.03 -11.28 11.42
N SER A 162 -1.36 -10.73 10.27
CA SER A 162 -1.12 -9.32 9.93
C SER A 162 -2.32 -8.72 9.22
N ILE A 163 -2.72 -7.53 9.64
CA ILE A 163 -3.82 -6.76 9.06
C ILE A 163 -3.27 -5.37 8.75
N MET A 164 -3.31 -4.97 7.49
CA MET A 164 -2.80 -3.69 7.03
C MET A 164 -3.83 -2.99 6.16
N LEU A 165 -3.99 -1.69 6.35
CA LEU A 165 -4.82 -0.81 5.53
C LEU A 165 -3.92 0.06 4.67
N LEU A 166 -3.98 -0.09 3.34
CA LEU A 166 -3.31 0.79 2.40
C LEU A 166 -4.32 1.80 1.86
N HIS A 167 -4.05 3.07 2.10
CA HIS A 167 -4.82 4.18 1.53
C HIS A 167 -4.03 4.84 0.40
N MET A 168 -4.65 4.92 -0.77
CA MET A 168 -4.12 5.59 -1.97
C MET A 168 -5.00 6.79 -2.31
N GLY A 169 -4.55 7.96 -1.94
CA GLY A 169 -5.23 9.24 -2.19
C GLY A 169 -4.44 10.13 -3.14
N SER A 170 -4.69 11.44 -3.06
CA SER A 170 -3.98 12.45 -3.85
C SER A 170 -2.54 12.71 -3.39
N GLY A 171 -2.19 12.24 -2.17
CA GLY A 171 -0.87 12.38 -1.59
C GLY A 171 0.01 11.13 -1.72
N ARG A 172 1.06 11.08 -0.89
CA ARG A 172 1.87 9.86 -0.74
C ARG A 172 1.01 8.75 -0.13
N PRO A 173 1.07 7.51 -0.66
CA PRO A 173 0.30 6.40 -0.10
C PRO A 173 0.59 6.20 1.38
N VAL A 174 -0.41 5.73 2.12
CA VAL A 174 -0.32 5.51 3.57
C VAL A 174 -0.64 4.06 3.89
N LEU A 175 0.27 3.39 4.60
CA LEU A 175 0.10 2.01 5.06
C LEU A 175 -0.03 1.99 6.57
N ILE A 176 -1.21 1.66 7.07
CA ILE A 176 -1.52 1.55 8.50
C ILE A 176 -1.57 0.08 8.90
N SER A 177 -0.73 -0.31 9.86
CA SER A 177 -0.87 -1.62 10.50
C SER A 177 -1.95 -1.56 11.57
N ILE A 178 -2.84 -2.53 11.54
CA ILE A 178 -3.88 -2.75 12.54
C ILE A 178 -3.43 -3.95 13.39
N PRO A 179 -3.17 -3.80 14.69
CA PRO A 179 -2.82 -4.92 15.54
C PRO A 179 -3.91 -5.99 15.48
N ARG A 180 -3.55 -7.25 15.27
CA ARG A 180 -4.51 -8.36 15.18
C ARG A 180 -5.32 -8.56 16.47
N ASP A 181 -4.71 -8.21 17.61
CA ASP A 181 -5.32 -8.31 18.93
C ASP A 181 -6.12 -7.05 19.33
N SER A 182 -6.38 -6.13 18.37
CA SER A 182 -7.25 -4.95 18.55
C SER A 182 -8.62 -5.39 19.05
N TYR A 183 -9.05 -4.87 20.22
CA TYR A 183 -10.34 -5.20 20.84
C TYR A 183 -11.43 -4.34 20.21
N VAL A 184 -12.29 -4.95 19.40
CA VAL A 184 -13.28 -4.30 18.57
C VAL A 184 -14.61 -5.03 18.59
N ASP A 185 -15.68 -4.35 18.22
CA ASP A 185 -16.99 -4.96 18.01
C ASP A 185 -17.04 -5.64 16.63
N ILE A 186 -17.19 -6.96 16.63
CA ILE A 186 -17.32 -7.78 15.42
C ILE A 186 -18.81 -7.96 15.13
N PRO A 187 -19.32 -7.54 13.98
CA PRO A 187 -20.74 -7.62 13.63
C PRO A 187 -21.31 -9.02 13.84
N GLY A 188 -22.36 -9.12 14.65
CA GLY A 188 -23.02 -10.38 14.97
C GLY A 188 -22.29 -11.27 16.02
N HIS A 189 -21.09 -10.90 16.45
CA HIS A 189 -20.27 -11.69 17.39
C HIS A 189 -19.86 -10.91 18.64
N GLY A 190 -20.15 -9.59 18.69
CA GLY A 190 -19.80 -8.71 19.80
C GLY A 190 -18.29 -8.43 19.92
N TRP A 191 -17.87 -7.97 21.09
CA TRP A 191 -16.50 -7.51 21.32
C TRP A 191 -15.50 -8.67 21.43
N ASN A 192 -14.51 -8.64 20.55
CA ASN A 192 -13.43 -9.63 20.49
C ASN A 192 -12.18 -9.02 19.82
N LYS A 193 -11.11 -9.80 19.72
CA LYS A 193 -9.92 -9.45 18.95
C LYS A 193 -10.24 -9.39 17.45
N MET A 194 -9.67 -8.43 16.75
CA MET A 194 -9.90 -8.19 15.31
C MET A 194 -9.66 -9.45 14.45
N ASN A 195 -8.61 -10.24 14.77
CA ASN A 195 -8.28 -11.46 14.03
C ASN A 195 -9.37 -12.53 14.12
N ALA A 196 -10.20 -12.53 15.16
CA ALA A 196 -11.31 -13.47 15.32
C ALA A 196 -12.38 -13.28 14.24
N ALA A 197 -12.49 -12.08 13.64
CA ALA A 197 -13.43 -11.83 12.56
C ALA A 197 -13.14 -12.72 11.35
N LEU A 198 -11.86 -12.97 11.03
CA LEU A 198 -11.48 -13.87 9.93
C LEU A 198 -11.89 -15.33 10.23
N ALA A 199 -11.73 -15.75 11.49
CA ALA A 199 -12.11 -17.09 11.91
C ALA A 199 -13.64 -17.31 11.94
N TYR A 200 -14.42 -16.27 12.27
CA TYR A 200 -15.88 -16.36 12.39
C TYR A 200 -16.62 -16.26 11.05
N GLY A 201 -16.19 -15.38 10.17
CA GLY A 201 -16.92 -15.09 8.94
C GLY A 201 -16.03 -14.80 7.73
N GLY A 202 -14.76 -15.25 7.79
CA GLY A 202 -13.83 -15.08 6.67
C GLY A 202 -13.47 -13.61 6.40
N ALA A 203 -12.91 -13.39 5.23
CA ALA A 203 -12.46 -12.06 4.81
C ALA A 203 -13.59 -11.03 4.77
N SER A 204 -14.82 -11.43 4.38
CA SER A 204 -15.96 -10.51 4.31
C SER A 204 -16.32 -9.94 5.68
N LEU A 205 -16.32 -10.75 6.75
CA LEU A 205 -16.59 -10.27 8.10
C LEU A 205 -15.44 -9.41 8.64
N LEU A 206 -14.19 -9.76 8.33
CA LEU A 206 -13.04 -8.94 8.69
C LEU A 206 -13.11 -7.57 8.00
N ILE A 207 -13.44 -7.52 6.71
CA ILE A 207 -13.64 -6.27 5.96
C ILE A 207 -14.73 -5.43 6.63
N GLN A 208 -15.90 -6.01 6.90
CA GLN A 208 -17.01 -5.32 7.55
C GLN A 208 -16.60 -4.80 8.95
N THR A 209 -15.85 -5.58 9.72
CA THR A 209 -15.33 -5.17 11.03
C THR A 209 -14.40 -3.96 10.88
N VAL A 210 -13.45 -4.00 9.95
CA VAL A 210 -12.53 -2.89 9.69
C VAL A 210 -13.30 -1.64 9.22
N GLU A 211 -14.25 -1.78 8.31
CA GLU A 211 -15.11 -0.68 7.87
C GLU A 211 -15.87 -0.02 9.02
N ASN A 212 -16.44 -0.83 9.91
CA ASN A 212 -17.21 -0.33 11.06
C ASN A 212 -16.33 0.48 12.03
N VAL A 213 -15.13 -0.02 12.35
CA VAL A 213 -14.28 0.63 13.35
C VAL A 213 -13.46 1.79 12.79
N THR A 214 -13.20 1.83 11.48
CA THR A 214 -12.45 2.92 10.85
C THR A 214 -13.33 3.97 10.19
N GLY A 215 -14.56 3.60 9.81
CA GLY A 215 -15.45 4.45 9.01
C GLY A 215 -14.99 4.65 7.57
N LEU A 216 -14.00 3.85 7.12
CA LEU A 216 -13.49 3.85 5.75
C LEU A 216 -14.18 2.75 4.93
N LYS A 217 -14.56 3.05 3.71
CA LYS A 217 -14.97 2.02 2.75
C LYS A 217 -13.73 1.26 2.29
N ILE A 218 -13.79 -0.06 2.28
CA ILE A 218 -12.76 -0.92 1.68
C ILE A 218 -13.15 -1.20 0.23
N ASP A 219 -12.31 -0.76 -0.70
CA ASP A 219 -12.55 -0.91 -2.14
C ASP A 219 -11.96 -2.20 -2.68
N HIS A 220 -10.87 -2.69 -2.07
CA HIS A 220 -10.20 -3.91 -2.48
C HIS A 220 -9.69 -4.71 -1.28
N TYR A 221 -9.61 -6.01 -1.47
CA TYR A 221 -9.04 -6.94 -0.51
C TYR A 221 -7.94 -7.78 -1.16
N MET A 222 -6.88 -8.03 -0.41
CA MET A 222 -5.82 -8.96 -0.78
C MET A 222 -5.37 -9.77 0.43
N GLY A 223 -5.45 -11.09 0.33
CA GLY A 223 -4.96 -12.04 1.34
C GLY A 223 -3.88 -12.95 0.79
N ILE A 224 -2.86 -13.23 1.60
CA ILE A 224 -1.82 -14.20 1.29
C ILE A 224 -1.64 -15.15 2.48
N GLY A 225 -1.60 -16.46 2.20
CA GLY A 225 -1.29 -17.48 3.20
C GLY A 225 0.21 -17.81 3.26
N PHE A 226 0.60 -18.63 4.22
CA PHE A 226 2.00 -19.06 4.40
C PHE A 226 2.58 -19.72 3.15
N GLY A 227 1.85 -20.66 2.53
CA GLY A 227 2.30 -21.31 1.29
C GLY A 227 2.51 -20.34 0.15
N GLY A 228 1.61 -19.37 0.01
CA GLY A 228 1.71 -18.31 -0.99
C GLY A 228 2.95 -17.43 -0.78
N LEU A 229 3.23 -17.04 0.46
CA LEU A 229 4.42 -16.26 0.80
C LEU A 229 5.71 -17.01 0.44
N VAL A 230 5.81 -18.28 0.86
CA VAL A 230 6.96 -19.14 0.56
C VAL A 230 7.18 -19.26 -0.95
N ALA A 231 6.12 -19.54 -1.72
CA ALA A 231 6.17 -19.71 -3.17
C ALA A 231 6.63 -18.40 -3.86
N VAL A 232 6.07 -17.27 -3.48
CA VAL A 232 6.41 -15.94 -4.05
C VAL A 232 7.89 -15.60 -3.79
N VAL A 233 8.37 -15.78 -2.56
CA VAL A 233 9.77 -15.49 -2.20
C VAL A 233 10.73 -16.41 -2.95
N ASN A 234 10.43 -17.70 -3.02
CA ASN A 234 11.28 -18.68 -3.75
C ASN A 234 11.34 -18.37 -5.25
N THR A 235 10.23 -17.98 -5.86
CA THR A 235 10.20 -17.62 -7.29
C THR A 235 11.03 -16.37 -7.60
N LEU A 236 11.18 -15.45 -6.63
CA LEU A 236 12.07 -14.28 -6.73
C LEU A 236 13.55 -14.62 -6.48
N GLY A 237 13.87 -15.86 -6.10
CA GLY A 237 15.23 -16.24 -5.70
C GLY A 237 15.65 -15.67 -4.35
N GLY A 238 14.68 -15.42 -3.45
CA GLY A 238 14.88 -14.89 -2.11
C GLY A 238 14.73 -13.38 -2.00
N VAL A 239 14.70 -12.91 -0.74
CA VAL A 239 14.57 -11.48 -0.38
C VAL A 239 15.70 -11.09 0.56
N GLN A 240 16.39 -10.00 0.26
CA GLN A 240 17.49 -9.51 1.09
C GLN A 240 16.97 -8.69 2.26
N ILE A 241 17.32 -9.12 3.47
CA ILE A 241 17.05 -8.42 4.74
C ILE A 241 18.38 -8.18 5.46
N CYS A 242 18.55 -6.96 6.00
CA CYS A 242 19.72 -6.60 6.78
C CYS A 242 19.32 -6.37 8.24
N LEU A 243 19.91 -7.14 9.15
CA LEU A 243 19.63 -7.12 10.58
C LEU A 243 20.75 -6.36 11.32
N LYS A 244 20.36 -5.46 12.22
CA LYS A 244 21.30 -4.75 13.11
C LYS A 244 21.82 -5.67 14.23
N THR A 245 20.97 -6.60 14.69
CA THR A 245 21.24 -7.56 15.76
C THR A 245 20.86 -8.96 15.30
N ALA A 246 21.45 -9.99 15.89
CA ALA A 246 21.06 -11.37 15.64
C ALA A 246 19.62 -11.62 16.15
N ILE A 247 18.89 -12.46 15.43
CA ILE A 247 17.55 -12.91 15.78
C ILE A 247 17.57 -14.42 15.96
N HIS A 248 17.04 -14.87 17.10
CA HIS A 248 16.90 -16.29 17.39
C HIS A 248 15.59 -16.56 18.10
N ASP A 249 14.67 -17.23 17.42
CA ASP A 249 13.38 -17.66 17.99
C ASP A 249 13.11 -19.12 17.61
N SER A 250 13.13 -19.99 18.60
CA SER A 250 12.88 -21.43 18.43
C SER A 250 11.42 -21.75 18.07
N TYR A 251 10.48 -20.85 18.36
CA TYR A 251 9.06 -21.04 18.04
C TYR A 251 8.76 -20.77 16.57
N SER A 252 9.33 -19.71 16.01
CA SER A 252 9.22 -19.40 14.58
C SER A 252 10.23 -20.17 13.73
N GLY A 253 11.29 -20.72 14.37
CA GLY A 253 12.39 -21.39 13.71
C GLY A 253 13.42 -20.42 13.07
N VAL A 254 13.32 -19.11 13.32
CA VAL A 254 14.29 -18.14 12.80
C VAL A 254 15.59 -18.19 13.57
N ASN A 255 16.70 -18.25 12.84
CA ASN A 255 18.04 -18.18 13.39
C ASN A 255 18.97 -17.44 12.40
N LEU A 256 19.10 -16.14 12.59
CA LEU A 256 19.84 -15.23 11.71
C LEU A 256 20.82 -14.40 12.52
N SER A 257 22.08 -14.37 12.09
CA SER A 257 23.09 -13.48 12.65
C SER A 257 22.85 -12.02 12.25
N ALA A 258 23.49 -11.08 12.92
CA ALA A 258 23.55 -9.70 12.45
C ALA A 258 24.21 -9.65 11.06
N GLY A 259 23.75 -8.75 10.20
CA GLY A 259 24.22 -8.61 8.83
C GLY A 259 23.12 -8.74 7.80
N CYS A 260 23.50 -8.81 6.52
CA CYS A 260 22.55 -8.92 5.41
C CYS A 260 22.44 -10.38 4.95
N HIS A 261 21.22 -10.89 4.88
CA HIS A 261 20.88 -12.25 4.49
C HIS A 261 19.93 -12.25 3.30
N ASN A 262 20.11 -13.17 2.35
CA ASN A 262 19.11 -13.43 1.30
C ASN A 262 18.22 -14.58 1.79
N LEU A 263 17.03 -14.24 2.28
CA LEU A 263 16.10 -15.20 2.86
C LEU A 263 15.35 -15.93 1.74
N ASN A 264 15.38 -17.25 1.75
CA ASN A 264 14.46 -18.08 0.97
C ASN A 264 13.04 -18.03 1.56
N GLY A 265 12.07 -18.72 0.93
CA GLY A 265 10.68 -18.69 1.39
C GLY A 265 10.49 -19.14 2.84
N ASP A 266 11.17 -20.21 3.24
CA ASP A 266 11.08 -20.79 4.58
C ASP A 266 11.65 -19.83 5.65
N GLN A 267 12.82 -19.29 5.37
CA GLN A 267 13.47 -18.31 6.24
C GLN A 267 12.67 -17.00 6.32
N ALA A 268 12.08 -16.58 5.21
CA ALA A 268 11.21 -15.41 5.15
C ALA A 268 9.95 -15.61 6.00
N LEU A 269 9.31 -16.79 5.91
CA LEU A 269 8.14 -17.12 6.73
C LEU A 269 8.50 -17.17 8.22
N SER A 270 9.62 -17.82 8.58
CA SER A 270 10.12 -17.84 9.96
C SER A 270 10.39 -16.44 10.49
N PHE A 271 11.00 -15.57 9.66
CA PHE A 271 11.31 -14.18 10.01
C PHE A 271 10.06 -13.33 10.28
N VAL A 272 9.04 -13.39 9.43
CA VAL A 272 7.82 -12.59 9.63
C VAL A 272 6.93 -13.12 10.78
N ARG A 273 7.19 -14.33 11.27
CA ARG A 273 6.52 -14.96 12.40
C ARG A 273 7.26 -14.78 13.72
N ASP A 274 8.47 -14.23 13.73
CA ASP A 274 9.24 -14.00 14.96
C ASP A 274 8.46 -13.13 15.95
N ARG A 275 8.38 -13.59 17.20
CA ARG A 275 7.69 -12.94 18.30
C ARG A 275 8.53 -12.80 19.56
N HIS A 276 9.53 -13.65 19.74
CA HIS A 276 10.19 -13.84 21.03
C HIS A 276 11.62 -13.29 21.06
N SER A 277 12.12 -12.80 19.93
CA SER A 277 13.50 -12.28 19.85
C SER A 277 13.70 -10.92 20.53
N PHE A 278 12.61 -10.21 20.87
CA PHE A 278 12.70 -8.86 21.44
C PHE A 278 11.73 -8.66 22.61
N ALA A 279 12.12 -7.83 23.57
CA ALA A 279 11.29 -7.50 24.74
C ALA A 279 9.98 -6.75 24.42
N THR A 280 9.88 -6.17 23.19
CA THR A 280 8.70 -5.46 22.69
C THR A 280 7.99 -6.28 21.59
N GLU A 281 7.75 -7.54 21.84
CA GLU A 281 7.34 -8.61 20.92
C GLU A 281 6.44 -8.19 19.74
N ASP A 282 5.29 -7.58 20.01
CA ASP A 282 4.33 -7.23 18.96
C ASP A 282 4.73 -6.01 18.10
N LEU A 283 5.37 -5.00 18.70
CA LEU A 283 5.76 -3.80 17.96
C LEU A 283 6.95 -4.10 17.02
N GLN A 284 7.91 -4.91 17.46
CA GLN A 284 9.03 -5.31 16.63
C GLN A 284 8.56 -6.18 15.48
N ARG A 285 7.67 -7.14 15.71
CA ARG A 285 7.08 -7.95 14.64
C ARG A 285 6.42 -7.09 13.55
N ILE A 286 5.67 -6.05 13.94
CA ILE A 286 5.05 -5.13 12.98
C ILE A 286 6.12 -4.42 12.13
N GLN A 287 7.25 -4.03 12.74
CA GLN A 287 8.36 -3.39 12.02
C GLN A 287 9.03 -4.37 11.06
N ASP A 288 9.30 -5.60 11.50
CA ASP A 288 9.92 -6.64 10.70
C ASP A 288 9.04 -7.06 9.52
N GLN A 289 7.74 -7.19 9.73
CA GLN A 289 6.78 -7.44 8.65
C GLN A 289 6.76 -6.32 7.60
N ARG A 290 6.83 -5.06 8.02
CA ARG A 290 6.91 -3.91 7.10
C ARG A 290 8.25 -3.86 6.36
N ALA A 291 9.36 -4.08 7.07
CA ALA A 291 10.69 -4.13 6.47
C ALA A 291 10.77 -5.24 5.43
N PHE A 292 10.25 -6.42 5.76
CA PHE A 292 10.17 -7.55 4.84
C PHE A 292 9.30 -7.22 3.61
N LEU A 293 8.09 -6.70 3.81
CA LEU A 293 7.19 -6.32 2.72
C LEU A 293 7.84 -5.29 1.78
N SER A 294 8.49 -4.28 2.35
CA SER A 294 9.23 -3.28 1.57
C SER A 294 10.37 -3.90 0.76
N ALA A 295 11.15 -4.80 1.34
CA ALA A 295 12.24 -5.50 0.68
C ALA A 295 11.72 -6.44 -0.44
N LEU A 296 10.65 -7.18 -0.17
CA LEU A 296 9.96 -8.04 -1.14
C LEU A 296 9.49 -7.24 -2.35
N LEU A 297 8.79 -6.14 -2.12
CA LEU A 297 8.27 -5.27 -3.19
C LEU A 297 9.40 -4.60 -3.98
N LYS A 298 10.46 -4.13 -3.31
CA LYS A 298 11.65 -3.59 -3.96
C LYS A 298 12.29 -4.63 -4.88
N LYS A 299 12.40 -5.88 -4.44
CA LYS A 299 12.91 -6.99 -5.26
C LYS A 299 11.97 -7.28 -6.43
N ALA A 300 10.68 -7.48 -6.17
CA ALA A 300 9.65 -7.80 -7.16
C ALA A 300 9.54 -6.76 -8.28
N THR A 301 9.71 -5.48 -7.93
CA THR A 301 9.66 -4.36 -8.88
C THR A 301 11.04 -3.91 -9.38
N SER A 302 12.09 -4.69 -9.16
CA SER A 302 13.42 -4.37 -9.67
C SER A 302 13.52 -4.64 -11.19
N PRO A 303 14.34 -3.86 -11.93
CA PRO A 303 14.57 -4.09 -13.36
C PRO A 303 15.00 -5.51 -13.69
N GLY A 304 15.77 -6.16 -12.83
CA GLY A 304 16.22 -7.53 -12.99
C GLY A 304 15.09 -8.58 -12.96
N VAL A 305 13.91 -8.22 -12.40
CA VAL A 305 12.74 -9.10 -12.42
C VAL A 305 11.84 -8.77 -13.61
N TYR A 306 11.38 -7.54 -13.78
CA TYR A 306 10.37 -7.23 -14.80
C TYR A 306 10.92 -7.15 -16.23
N LEU A 307 12.23 -6.95 -16.44
CA LEU A 307 12.85 -6.96 -17.75
C LEU A 307 13.29 -8.36 -18.21
N ASP A 308 13.36 -9.32 -17.29
CA ASP A 308 13.66 -10.72 -17.62
C ASP A 308 12.38 -11.55 -17.68
N PRO A 309 11.88 -11.93 -18.87
CA PRO A 309 10.65 -12.70 -19.02
C PRO A 309 10.71 -14.07 -18.34
N PHE A 310 11.91 -14.66 -18.19
CA PHE A 310 12.10 -15.96 -17.53
C PHE A 310 11.93 -15.87 -16.00
N THR A 311 12.08 -14.68 -15.43
CA THR A 311 11.79 -14.39 -14.02
C THR A 311 10.40 -13.74 -13.86
N ALA A 312 10.05 -12.78 -14.72
CA ALA A 312 8.80 -12.03 -14.62
C ALA A 312 7.54 -12.90 -14.74
N LEU A 313 7.51 -13.81 -15.73
CA LEU A 313 6.34 -14.66 -15.98
C LEU A 313 6.08 -15.68 -14.86
N PRO A 314 7.07 -16.49 -14.42
CA PRO A 314 6.90 -17.36 -13.27
C PRO A 314 6.51 -16.61 -12.01
N PHE A 315 7.18 -15.47 -11.71
CA PHE A 315 6.85 -14.64 -10.55
C PHE A 315 5.41 -14.11 -10.62
N GLY A 316 5.02 -13.49 -11.74
CA GLY A 316 3.65 -12.97 -11.92
C GLY A 316 2.59 -14.07 -11.80
N SER A 317 2.87 -15.25 -12.39
CA SER A 317 1.99 -16.42 -12.28
C SER A 317 1.85 -16.91 -10.85
N THR A 318 2.98 -17.08 -10.13
CA THR A 318 2.99 -17.54 -8.74
C THR A 318 2.31 -16.51 -7.84
N ALA A 319 2.63 -15.22 -7.98
CA ALA A 319 2.01 -14.16 -7.19
C ALA A 319 0.49 -14.13 -7.39
N ALA A 320 0.02 -14.15 -8.65
CA ALA A 320 -1.40 -14.15 -8.96
C ALA A 320 -2.15 -15.37 -8.37
N SER A 321 -1.56 -16.56 -8.46
CA SER A 321 -2.17 -17.80 -7.94
C SER A 321 -2.00 -18.02 -6.44
N SER A 322 -1.20 -17.20 -5.76
CA SER A 322 -0.94 -17.29 -4.31
C SER A 322 -1.76 -16.31 -3.47
N MET A 323 -2.52 -15.45 -4.12
CA MET A 323 -3.31 -14.40 -3.46
C MET A 323 -4.81 -14.66 -3.64
N SER A 324 -5.58 -14.52 -2.56
CA SER A 324 -7.03 -14.38 -2.61
C SER A 324 -7.37 -12.90 -2.67
N VAL A 325 -8.20 -12.50 -3.64
CA VAL A 325 -8.60 -11.12 -3.85
C VAL A 325 -10.12 -11.00 -3.92
N ASP A 326 -10.61 -9.78 -3.79
CA ASP A 326 -12.04 -9.52 -4.03
C ASP A 326 -12.42 -9.71 -5.51
N THR A 327 -13.71 -9.99 -5.73
CA THR A 327 -14.26 -10.30 -7.06
C THR A 327 -14.08 -9.18 -8.09
N GLY A 328 -13.92 -7.93 -7.65
CA GLY A 328 -13.73 -6.75 -8.50
C GLY A 328 -12.27 -6.44 -8.83
N THR A 329 -11.32 -7.07 -8.14
CA THR A 329 -9.88 -6.77 -8.32
C THR A 329 -9.34 -7.36 -9.63
N SER A 330 -8.67 -6.51 -10.41
CA SER A 330 -7.90 -6.89 -11.60
C SER A 330 -6.40 -6.95 -11.33
N LEU A 331 -5.64 -7.54 -12.25
CA LEU A 331 -4.17 -7.52 -12.19
C LEU A 331 -3.59 -6.10 -12.19
N LEU A 332 -4.23 -5.15 -12.90
CA LEU A 332 -3.79 -3.75 -12.90
C LEU A 332 -3.97 -3.09 -11.53
N ASP A 333 -5.06 -3.39 -10.83
CA ASP A 333 -5.28 -2.87 -9.48
C ASP A 333 -4.20 -3.37 -8.52
N LEU A 334 -3.81 -4.65 -8.62
CA LEU A 334 -2.68 -5.21 -7.85
C LEU A 334 -1.34 -4.56 -8.19
N VAL A 335 -1.09 -4.25 -9.47
CA VAL A 335 0.13 -3.53 -9.88
C VAL A 335 0.13 -2.11 -9.31
N HIS A 336 -1.00 -1.42 -9.31
CA HIS A 336 -1.14 -0.10 -8.68
C HIS A 336 -0.90 -0.17 -7.17
N ALA A 337 -1.51 -1.12 -6.47
CA ALA A 337 -1.30 -1.34 -5.04
C ALA A 337 0.17 -1.68 -4.73
N ALA A 338 0.80 -2.57 -5.50
CA ALA A 338 2.22 -2.90 -5.36
C ALA A 338 3.13 -1.67 -5.59
N SER A 339 2.78 -0.81 -6.54
CA SER A 339 3.49 0.46 -6.78
C SER A 339 3.36 1.41 -5.59
N ALA A 340 2.16 1.53 -5.00
CA ALA A 340 1.90 2.35 -3.83
C ALA A 340 2.65 1.85 -2.58
N LEU A 341 2.80 0.54 -2.45
CA LEU A 341 3.52 -0.10 -1.34
C LEU A 341 5.06 0.00 -1.43
N ARG A 342 5.64 0.53 -2.52
CA ARG A 342 7.10 0.68 -2.65
C ARG A 342 7.69 1.71 -1.69
N ASP A 343 6.96 2.80 -1.46
CA ASP A 343 7.40 3.90 -0.58
C ASP A 343 6.21 4.60 0.09
N PRO A 344 5.40 3.89 0.89
CA PRO A 344 4.29 4.49 1.60
C PRO A 344 4.78 5.25 2.85
N GLN A 345 3.97 6.17 3.33
CA GLN A 345 4.05 6.59 4.72
C GLN A 345 3.51 5.44 5.59
N THR A 346 4.27 5.00 6.59
CA THR A 346 3.85 3.87 7.42
C THR A 346 3.48 4.33 8.82
N GLY A 347 2.47 3.72 9.41
CA GLY A 347 2.05 3.95 10.77
C GLY A 347 1.36 2.73 11.37
N THR A 348 1.07 2.79 12.67
CA THR A 348 0.19 1.85 13.36
C THR A 348 -1.01 2.64 13.85
N VAL A 349 -2.18 2.01 13.95
CA VAL A 349 -3.33 2.62 14.62
C VAL A 349 -2.89 3.11 16.01
N PRO A 350 -3.20 4.36 16.39
CA PRO A 350 -2.85 4.87 17.71
C PRO A 350 -3.37 3.99 18.85
N ILE A 351 -2.48 3.55 19.74
CA ILE A 351 -2.77 2.63 20.83
C ILE A 351 -2.86 3.42 22.15
N ALA A 352 -3.88 3.15 22.93
CA ALA A 352 -4.03 3.66 24.30
C ALA A 352 -3.46 2.69 25.33
N ASP A 353 -3.68 1.37 25.13
CA ASP A 353 -3.19 0.32 26.01
C ASP A 353 -2.87 -0.92 25.15
N SER A 354 -1.64 -1.39 25.25
CA SER A 354 -1.19 -2.59 24.51
C SER A 354 -1.44 -3.91 25.25
N ASN A 355 -1.77 -3.85 26.55
CA ASN A 355 -1.98 -5.01 27.42
C ASN A 355 -3.35 -4.96 28.12
N TYR A 356 -4.37 -4.49 27.40
CA TYR A 356 -5.72 -4.35 27.94
C TYR A 356 -6.35 -5.74 28.13
N TYR A 357 -6.54 -6.14 29.39
CA TYR A 357 -7.12 -7.45 29.72
C TYR A 357 -8.64 -7.45 29.52
N THR A 358 -9.15 -8.40 28.73
CA THR A 358 -10.57 -8.53 28.39
C THR A 358 -11.05 -9.99 28.53
N SER A 359 -12.32 -10.25 28.25
CA SER A 359 -12.84 -11.62 28.13
C SER A 359 -12.18 -12.40 26.98
N ALA A 360 -11.57 -11.72 26.01
CA ALA A 360 -10.80 -12.32 24.92
C ALA A 360 -9.30 -12.50 25.27
N GLY A 361 -8.92 -12.27 26.53
CA GLY A 361 -7.53 -12.23 26.98
C GLY A 361 -6.84 -10.89 26.74
N ASP A 362 -5.50 -10.90 26.76
CA ASP A 362 -4.69 -9.70 26.52
C ASP A 362 -4.97 -9.14 25.12
N SER A 363 -5.40 -7.91 25.07
CA SER A 363 -5.90 -7.26 23.86
C SER A 363 -5.27 -5.87 23.70
N VAL A 364 -5.42 -5.27 22.55
CA VAL A 364 -4.94 -3.91 22.24
C VAL A 364 -6.12 -2.96 22.20
N LEU A 365 -6.06 -1.93 23.03
CA LEU A 365 -7.06 -0.85 23.04
C LEU A 365 -6.56 0.35 22.25
N TRP A 366 -7.35 0.82 21.29
CA TRP A 366 -7.00 2.00 20.51
C TRP A 366 -7.21 3.29 21.28
N ASN A 367 -6.37 4.29 21.00
CA ASN A 367 -6.65 5.66 21.40
C ASN A 367 -7.75 6.22 20.49
N LYS A 368 -8.98 6.28 21.00
CA LYS A 368 -10.18 6.63 20.25
C LYS A 368 -10.04 7.98 19.54
N THR A 369 -9.62 9.02 20.25
CA THR A 369 -9.49 10.37 19.69
C THR A 369 -8.51 10.40 18.52
N GLN A 370 -7.32 9.87 18.74
CA GLN A 370 -6.27 9.85 17.72
C GLN A 370 -6.60 8.91 16.54
N ALA A 371 -7.24 7.76 16.79
CA ALA A 371 -7.70 6.87 15.75
C ALA A 371 -8.80 7.53 14.89
N THR A 372 -9.77 8.20 15.51
CA THR A 372 -10.83 8.94 14.79
C THR A 372 -10.23 10.05 13.92
N GLU A 373 -9.22 10.77 14.44
CA GLU A 373 -8.53 11.83 13.70
C GLU A 373 -7.73 11.25 12.52
N LEU A 374 -7.01 10.12 12.72
CA LEU A 374 -6.27 9.43 11.68
C LEU A 374 -7.20 8.95 10.54
N PHE A 375 -8.23 8.18 10.88
CA PHE A 375 -9.13 7.61 9.87
C PHE A 375 -10.02 8.69 9.25
N GLY A 376 -10.36 9.75 9.98
CA GLY A 376 -11.04 10.94 9.45
C GLY A 376 -10.19 11.68 8.40
N ALA A 377 -8.88 11.79 8.62
CA ALA A 377 -7.96 12.36 7.64
C ALA A 377 -7.88 11.52 6.37
N LEU A 378 -7.77 10.19 6.51
CA LEU A 378 -7.77 9.26 5.37
C LEU A 378 -9.11 9.31 4.61
N LYS A 379 -10.23 9.28 5.33
CA LYS A 379 -11.58 9.33 4.74
C LYS A 379 -11.78 10.54 3.83
N ASN A 380 -11.25 11.67 4.25
CA ASN A 380 -11.38 12.94 3.53
C ASN A 380 -10.19 13.21 2.59
N ASN A 381 -9.26 12.27 2.47
CA ASN A 381 -8.01 12.42 1.69
C ASN A 381 -7.27 13.73 2.05
N SER A 382 -7.22 14.04 3.34
CA SER A 382 -6.57 15.22 3.91
C SER A 382 -5.23 14.86 4.53
N ALA A 383 -4.41 15.87 4.80
CA ALA A 383 -3.11 15.65 5.44
C ALA A 383 -3.28 15.02 6.84
N ILE A 384 -2.54 13.96 7.11
CA ILE A 384 -2.53 13.30 8.42
C ILE A 384 -1.83 14.23 9.42
N PRO A 385 -2.42 14.51 10.58
CA PRO A 385 -1.80 15.31 11.61
C PRO A 385 -0.44 14.76 12.04
N LYS A 386 0.51 15.67 12.29
CA LYS A 386 1.86 15.29 12.73
C LYS A 386 1.79 14.52 14.04
N GLY A 387 2.49 13.41 14.10
CA GLY A 387 2.54 12.55 15.29
C GLY A 387 1.59 11.35 15.26
N LEU A 388 0.52 11.34 14.45
CA LEU A 388 -0.38 10.18 14.38
C LEU A 388 0.25 8.96 13.67
N LEU A 389 1.25 9.16 12.83
CA LEU A 389 2.03 8.09 12.20
C LEU A 389 3.34 7.80 12.95
N SER A 390 3.71 8.61 13.93
CA SER A 390 5.03 8.58 14.60
C SER A 390 5.22 7.45 15.61
N GLY A 391 4.31 6.50 15.70
CA GLY A 391 4.58 5.26 16.45
C GLY A 391 5.71 4.42 15.86
N THR A 392 6.29 4.80 14.71
CA THR A 392 7.35 4.01 14.08
C THR A 392 8.10 4.81 13.02
N THR A 393 8.94 5.73 13.45
CA THR A 393 10.04 6.15 12.58
C THR A 393 11.08 5.02 12.61
N ILE A 394 11.12 4.23 11.54
CA ILE A 394 12.27 3.37 11.27
C ILE A 394 13.39 4.32 10.84
N GLY A 395 14.33 4.59 11.73
CA GLY A 395 15.60 5.25 11.42
C GLY A 395 16.54 4.32 10.65
#